data_141e0314a03777b6d774be1223909479
#
_entry.id   141e0314a03777b6d774be1223909479
#
_cell.length_a   1.000
_cell.length_b   1.000
_cell.length_c   1.000
_cell.angle_alpha   90.00
_cell.angle_beta   90.00
_cell.angle_gamma   90.00
#
_symmetry.space_group_name_H-M   'P 1'
#
loop_
_entity.id
_entity.type
_entity.pdbx_description
1 polymer ?
#
loop_
_entity_poly.entity_id
_entity_poly.type
_entity_poly.pdbx_seq_one_letter_code
_entity_poly.pdbx_strand_id
1 'polypeptide(L)'
;MANSDAYIDRIKVELNLTPEQEKNWSAFNSAMHYLGHNGAERLNLRIARANRDPPDDIVEQMRNEAQFLNDRAADQRAVADAAEPLFTSLDDKQKTIFIEEMVRLSHERGLD
;
A
#
# COMPACT_ATOMS: atom_id res chain seq x y z
N MET A 1 3.96 -5.45 9.95
CA MET A 1 3.89 -4.02 10.24
C MET A 1 5.25 -3.38 10.22
N ALA A 2 6.10 -3.75 11.18
CA ALA A 2 7.48 -3.27 11.16
C ALA A 2 8.19 -3.61 9.86
N ASN A 3 7.82 -4.72 9.24
CA ASN A 3 8.42 -5.16 7.98
C ASN A 3 8.10 -4.22 6.82
N SER A 4 6.93 -3.59 6.82
CA SER A 4 6.55 -2.65 5.76
C SER A 4 7.44 -1.41 5.77
N ASP A 5 7.71 -0.88 6.95
CA ASP A 5 8.54 0.32 7.07
C ASP A 5 9.99 0.03 6.65
N ALA A 6 10.51 -1.10 7.08
CA ALA A 6 11.86 -1.52 6.69
C ALA A 6 11.96 -1.72 5.17
N TYR A 7 10.92 -2.24 4.58
CA TYR A 7 10.86 -2.48 3.14
C TYR A 7 10.91 -1.16 2.37
N ILE A 8 10.10 -0.20 2.81
CA ILE A 8 10.05 1.12 2.19
C ILE A 8 11.39 1.82 2.30
N ASP A 9 12.02 1.75 3.47
CA ASP A 9 13.34 2.34 3.68
C ASP A 9 14.39 1.72 2.75
N ARG A 10 14.32 0.41 2.54
CA ARG A 10 15.22 -0.27 1.63
C ARG A 10 15.06 0.22 0.20
N ILE A 11 13.83 0.40 -0.24
CA ILE A 11 13.54 0.91 -1.58
C ILE A 11 14.17 2.29 -1.77
N LYS A 12 14.02 3.16 -0.77
CA LYS A 12 14.61 4.50 -0.81
C LYS A 12 16.14 4.44 -0.99
N VAL A 13 16.79 3.57 -0.23
CA VAL A 13 18.24 3.40 -0.31
C VAL A 13 18.64 2.90 -1.69
N GLU A 14 17.93 1.93 -2.23
CA GLU A 14 18.24 1.39 -3.54
C GLU A 14 18.06 2.40 -4.67
N LEU A 15 17.09 3.30 -4.53
CA LEU A 15 16.86 4.34 -5.53
C LEU A 15 17.94 5.41 -5.53
N ASN A 16 18.57 5.64 -4.39
CA ASN A 16 19.63 6.65 -4.26
C ASN A 16 19.15 8.01 -4.79
N LEU A 17 18.12 8.54 -4.19
CA LEU A 17 17.42 9.74 -4.65
C LEU A 17 18.28 11.00 -4.50
N THR A 18 18.15 11.92 -5.46
CA THR A 18 18.70 13.26 -5.33
C THR A 18 17.85 14.06 -4.33
N PRO A 19 18.38 15.17 -3.78
CA PRO A 19 17.59 16.01 -2.88
C PRO A 19 16.26 16.47 -3.47
N GLU A 20 16.22 16.74 -4.76
CA GLU A 20 14.98 17.15 -5.41
C GLU A 20 13.98 16.01 -5.52
N GLN A 21 14.46 14.81 -5.77
CA GLN A 21 13.60 13.64 -5.83
C GLN A 21 13.06 13.27 -4.45
N GLU A 22 13.81 13.53 -3.39
CA GLU A 22 13.37 13.24 -2.04
C GLU A 22 12.12 14.01 -1.65
N LYS A 23 11.89 15.16 -2.25
CA LYS A 23 10.67 15.93 -1.99
C LYS A 23 9.44 15.14 -2.40
N ASN A 24 9.53 14.39 -3.47
CA ASN A 24 8.44 13.56 -3.95
C ASN A 24 8.33 12.25 -3.16
N TRP A 25 9.44 11.79 -2.61
CA TRP A 25 9.46 10.57 -1.80
C TRP A 25 8.62 10.70 -0.54
N SER A 26 8.62 11.86 0.09
CA SER A 26 7.91 12.07 1.34
C SER A 26 6.42 11.74 1.21
N ALA A 27 5.77 12.22 0.15
CA ALA A 27 4.35 11.94 -0.07
C ALA A 27 4.10 10.46 -0.34
N PHE A 28 4.96 9.85 -1.15
CA PHE A 28 4.87 8.43 -1.45
C PHE A 28 5.05 7.58 -0.18
N ASN A 29 6.05 7.91 0.61
CA ASN A 29 6.33 7.22 1.86
C ASN A 29 5.13 7.28 2.82
N SER A 30 4.52 8.45 2.95
CA SER A 30 3.34 8.63 3.79
C SER A 30 2.17 7.79 3.30
N ALA A 31 1.92 7.79 1.99
CA ALA A 31 0.83 7.01 1.42
C ALA A 31 1.04 5.52 1.61
N MET A 32 2.27 5.03 1.42
CA MET A 32 2.60 3.62 1.63
C MET A 32 2.45 3.22 3.10
N HIS A 33 2.89 4.10 4.00
CA HIS A 33 2.76 3.85 5.43
C HIS A 33 1.29 3.76 5.83
N TYR A 34 0.47 4.67 5.31
CA TYR A 34 -0.97 4.68 5.56
C TYR A 34 -1.64 3.41 5.03
N LEU A 35 -1.30 3.01 3.82
CA LEU A 35 -1.85 1.78 3.23
C LEU A 35 -1.54 0.57 4.11
N GLY A 36 -0.29 0.45 4.55
CA GLY A 36 0.11 -0.67 5.39
C GLY A 36 -0.60 -0.68 6.74
N HIS A 37 -0.65 0.47 7.40
CA HIS A 37 -1.29 0.59 8.72
C HIS A 37 -2.79 0.36 8.63
N ASN A 38 -3.47 1.06 7.73
CA ASN A 38 -4.93 0.93 7.57
C ASN A 38 -5.32 -0.45 7.07
N GLY A 39 -4.49 -1.02 6.21
CA GLY A 39 -4.73 -2.37 5.70
C GLY A 39 -4.72 -3.41 6.80
N ALA A 40 -3.79 -3.30 7.73
CA ALA A 40 -3.71 -4.22 8.87
C ALA A 40 -4.95 -4.08 9.77
N GLU A 41 -5.36 -2.85 10.05
CA GLU A 41 -6.55 -2.62 10.87
C GLU A 41 -7.80 -3.15 10.21
N ARG A 42 -7.96 -2.92 8.91
CA ARG A 42 -9.10 -3.41 8.15
C ARG A 42 -9.16 -4.93 8.15
N LEU A 43 -8.02 -5.58 7.99
CA LEU A 43 -7.95 -7.03 8.02
C LEU A 43 -8.36 -7.57 9.38
N ASN A 44 -7.90 -6.96 10.46
CA ASN A 44 -8.26 -7.36 11.81
C ASN A 44 -9.76 -7.21 12.05
N LEU A 45 -10.35 -6.11 11.57
CA LEU A 45 -11.80 -5.91 11.69
C LEU A 45 -12.58 -6.94 10.89
N ARG A 46 -12.09 -7.28 9.70
CA ARG A 46 -12.74 -8.31 8.88
C ARG A 46 -12.73 -9.66 9.56
N ILE A 47 -11.60 -10.04 10.15
CA ILE A 47 -11.47 -11.30 10.88
C ILE A 47 -12.40 -11.31 12.09
N ALA A 48 -12.44 -10.21 12.84
CA ALA A 48 -13.29 -10.09 14.01
C ALA A 48 -14.77 -10.24 13.63
N ARG A 49 -15.18 -9.62 12.53
CA ARG A 49 -16.57 -9.73 12.05
C ARG A 49 -16.90 -11.17 11.63
N ALA A 50 -15.99 -11.81 10.92
CA ALA A 50 -16.20 -13.19 10.48
C ALA A 50 -16.39 -14.15 11.64
N ASN A 51 -15.72 -13.89 12.77
CA ASN A 51 -15.83 -14.72 13.95
C ASN A 51 -17.07 -14.40 14.80
N ARG A 52 -17.59 -13.19 14.70
CA ARG A 52 -18.65 -12.70 15.57
C ARG A 52 -20.02 -12.72 14.92
N ASP A 53 -20.09 -12.37 13.63
CA ASP A 53 -21.37 -12.22 12.94
C ASP A 53 -21.96 -13.59 12.62
N PRO A 54 -23.27 -13.79 12.90
CA PRO A 54 -23.90 -15.06 12.56
C PRO A 54 -23.97 -15.29 11.06
N PRO A 55 -23.85 -16.54 10.61
CA PRO A 55 -23.90 -16.84 9.18
C PRO A 55 -25.21 -16.48 8.48
N ASP A 56 -26.28 -16.34 9.22
CA ASP A 56 -27.59 -15.99 8.64
C ASP A 56 -27.69 -14.52 8.22
N ASP A 57 -26.69 -13.70 8.60
CA ASP A 57 -26.66 -12.29 8.20
C ASP A 57 -25.71 -12.10 7.01
N ILE A 58 -25.93 -12.89 5.99
CA ILE A 58 -25.04 -12.92 4.82
C ILE A 58 -25.04 -11.61 4.05
N VAL A 59 -26.20 -10.94 3.95
CA VAL A 59 -26.28 -9.69 3.20
C VAL A 59 -25.43 -8.61 3.86
N GLU A 60 -25.47 -8.54 5.19
CA GLU A 60 -24.64 -7.60 5.93
C GLU A 60 -23.16 -7.90 5.74
N GLN A 61 -22.78 -9.18 5.75
CA GLN A 61 -21.42 -9.60 5.49
C GLN A 61 -20.95 -9.19 4.10
N MET A 62 -21.81 -9.31 3.11
CA MET A 62 -21.49 -8.90 1.75
C MET A 62 -21.25 -7.40 1.66
N ARG A 63 -22.04 -6.61 2.36
CA ARG A 63 -21.86 -5.17 2.41
C ARG A 63 -20.57 -4.77 3.11
N ASN A 64 -20.23 -5.46 4.19
CA ASN A 64 -18.98 -5.23 4.93
C ASN A 64 -17.79 -5.55 4.05
N GLU A 65 -17.87 -6.60 3.26
CA GLU A 65 -16.79 -6.97 2.35
C GLU A 65 -16.62 -5.92 1.24
N ALA A 66 -17.74 -5.43 0.70
CA ALA A 66 -17.70 -4.37 -0.30
C ALA A 66 -17.04 -3.10 0.26
N GLN A 67 -17.38 -2.74 1.50
CA GLN A 67 -16.78 -1.58 2.14
C GLN A 67 -15.27 -1.78 2.35
N PHE A 68 -14.88 -2.97 2.77
CA PHE A 68 -13.47 -3.32 2.94
C PHE A 68 -12.70 -3.09 1.63
N LEU A 69 -13.25 -3.58 0.51
CA LEU A 69 -12.62 -3.43 -0.79
C LEU A 69 -12.57 -1.98 -1.25
N ASN A 70 -13.62 -1.21 -0.98
CA ASN A 70 -13.66 0.21 -1.32
C ASN A 70 -12.59 0.99 -0.57
N ASP A 71 -12.44 0.73 0.72
CA ASP A 71 -11.45 1.43 1.54
C ASP A 71 -10.04 1.08 1.09
N ARG A 72 -9.81 -0.19 0.76
CA ARG A 72 -8.54 -0.64 0.24
C ARG A 72 -8.21 0.03 -1.09
N ALA A 73 -9.21 0.13 -1.98
CA ALA A 73 -9.03 0.76 -3.27
C ALA A 73 -8.69 2.25 -3.13
N ALA A 74 -9.31 2.93 -2.17
CA ALA A 74 -9.02 4.34 -1.92
C ALA A 74 -7.57 4.55 -1.48
N ASP A 75 -7.08 3.69 -0.59
CA ASP A 75 -5.70 3.78 -0.13
C ASP A 75 -4.71 3.43 -1.24
N GLN A 76 -5.03 2.45 -2.07
CA GLN A 76 -4.23 2.09 -3.23
C GLN A 76 -4.13 3.25 -4.21
N ARG A 77 -5.25 3.93 -4.44
CA ARG A 77 -5.27 5.09 -5.34
C ARG A 77 -4.42 6.22 -4.80
N ALA A 78 -4.46 6.44 -3.48
CA ALA A 78 -3.62 7.46 -2.85
C ALA A 78 -2.14 7.18 -3.05
N VAL A 79 -1.74 5.90 -2.98
CA VAL A 79 -0.36 5.50 -3.25
C VAL A 79 0.00 5.78 -4.71
N ALA A 80 -0.89 5.44 -5.64
CA ALA A 80 -0.65 5.69 -7.06
C ALA A 80 -0.50 7.18 -7.35
N ASP A 81 -1.37 8.00 -6.76
CA ASP A 81 -1.33 9.44 -6.95
C ASP A 81 -0.03 10.04 -6.40
N ALA A 82 0.43 9.56 -5.26
CA ALA A 82 1.68 10.02 -4.67
C ALA A 82 2.90 9.49 -5.44
N ALA A 83 2.78 8.31 -6.04
CA ALA A 83 3.87 7.70 -6.80
C ALA A 83 4.13 8.41 -8.13
N GLU A 84 3.09 9.00 -8.72
CA GLU A 84 3.21 9.60 -10.05
C GLU A 84 4.30 10.69 -10.13
N PRO A 85 4.28 11.73 -9.27
CA PRO A 85 5.34 12.73 -9.32
C PRO A 85 6.72 12.17 -8.98
N LEU A 86 6.77 11.21 -8.05
CA LEU A 86 8.03 10.57 -7.74
C LEU A 86 8.58 9.83 -8.96
N PHE A 87 7.78 8.98 -9.56
CA PHE A 87 8.20 8.17 -10.71
C PHE A 87 8.64 9.05 -11.87
N THR A 88 7.89 10.11 -12.13
CA THR A 88 8.22 11.05 -13.21
C THR A 88 9.59 11.69 -13.00
N SER A 89 10.01 11.90 -11.76
CA SER A 89 11.28 12.51 -11.43
C SER A 89 12.47 11.54 -11.53
N LEU A 90 12.22 10.24 -11.64
CA LEU A 90 13.29 9.24 -11.67
C LEU A 90 13.93 9.14 -13.06
N ASP A 91 15.23 8.79 -13.08
CA ASP A 91 15.88 8.43 -14.34
C ASP A 91 15.53 6.99 -14.72
N ASP A 92 15.97 6.54 -15.88
CA ASP A 92 15.60 5.22 -16.40
C ASP A 92 16.05 4.09 -15.49
N LYS A 93 17.23 4.19 -14.92
CA LYS A 93 17.74 3.17 -14.00
C LYS A 93 16.90 3.12 -12.72
N GLN A 94 16.59 4.28 -12.16
CA GLN A 94 15.77 4.37 -10.97
C GLN A 94 14.34 3.85 -11.23
N LYS A 95 13.79 4.15 -12.40
CA LYS A 95 12.47 3.65 -12.79
C LYS A 95 12.42 2.14 -12.81
N THR A 96 13.47 1.51 -13.35
CA THR A 96 13.57 0.06 -13.38
C THR A 96 13.57 -0.52 -11.98
N ILE A 97 14.37 0.06 -11.08
CA ILE A 97 14.46 -0.37 -9.69
C ILE A 97 13.08 -0.23 -9.00
N PHE A 98 12.45 0.91 -9.20
CA PHE A 98 11.15 1.19 -8.60
C PHE A 98 10.10 0.17 -9.05
N ILE A 99 10.04 -0.11 -10.34
CA ILE A 99 9.10 -1.08 -10.90
C ILE A 99 9.35 -2.46 -10.30
N GLU A 100 10.60 -2.90 -10.26
CA GLU A 100 10.94 -4.21 -9.71
C GLU A 100 10.53 -4.33 -8.25
N GLU A 101 10.78 -3.28 -7.47
CA GLU A 101 10.44 -3.31 -6.05
C GLU A 101 8.93 -3.29 -5.82
N MET A 102 8.19 -2.54 -6.63
CA MET A 102 6.73 -2.50 -6.50
C MET A 102 6.10 -3.84 -6.87
N VAL A 103 6.61 -4.49 -7.91
CA VAL A 103 6.12 -5.81 -8.31
C VAL A 103 6.41 -6.84 -7.22
N ARG A 104 7.62 -6.81 -6.66
CA ARG A 104 7.99 -7.72 -5.57
C ARG A 104 7.10 -7.52 -4.35
N LEU A 105 6.87 -6.27 -3.97
CA LEU A 105 6.03 -5.95 -2.84
C LEU A 105 4.61 -6.46 -3.03
N SER A 106 4.08 -6.32 -4.22
CA SER A 106 2.74 -6.79 -4.57
C SER A 106 2.62 -8.30 -4.37
N HIS A 107 3.61 -9.05 -4.85
CA HIS A 107 3.64 -10.50 -4.68
C HIS A 107 3.75 -10.91 -3.22
N GLU A 108 4.66 -10.29 -2.49
CA GLU A 108 4.90 -10.65 -1.09
C GLU A 108 3.70 -10.38 -0.20
N ARG A 109 2.90 -9.38 -0.55
CA ARG A 109 1.72 -9.03 0.23
C ARG A 109 0.46 -9.77 -0.24
N GLY A 110 0.56 -10.55 -1.29
CA GLY A 110 -0.58 -11.29 -1.82
C GLY A 110 -1.69 -10.39 -2.31
N LEU A 111 -1.34 -9.29 -2.96
CA LEU A 111 -2.30 -8.31 -3.42
C LEU A 111 -2.82 -8.58 -4.83
N ASP A 112 -2.33 -9.61 -5.44
CA ASP A 112 -2.70 -9.99 -6.80
C ASP A 112 -3.89 -10.94 -6.84
#